data_93a583488e9a0fca7d65330417531029
#
_entry.id   93a583488e9a0fca7d65330417531029
#
_cell.length_a   1.000
_cell.length_b   1.000
_cell.length_c   1.000
_cell.angle_alpha   90.00
_cell.angle_beta   90.00
_cell.angle_gamma   90.00
#
_symmetry.space_group_name_H-M   'P 1'
#
loop_
_entity.id
_entity.type
_entity.pdbx_description
1 polymer ?
#
loop_
_entity_poly.entity_id
_entity_poly.type
_entity_poly.pdbx_seq_one_letter_code
_entity_poly.pdbx_strand_id
1 'polypeptide(L)'
;IRAELQGTAPGRRATTPSQLLDLLERLGALTLAEAQARCESDAGRFLAQLEEAGLARPLPPELAPWVPGRAQAWVPAALLERLPATNPGPALRRVLAERYAAHQGPFTLEEAAAHLGQGAWLAELLADLEGEGTLVRGAFREGIEGEEWCAAQLLRRIHWESLAAARRAVEPVPLEQVQVLALRWQGVGPGEEGSRRTASLAEASPAALEEDLEAALVPLRGWLLSPSLWEAVLGARLPAFPPGLLRAGLEYLLRSGHWLWVGGEVGGLPACALFERDRGRGVAGVWAWPAPPAGGLEGQVLALLEAR
;
A
#
# COMPACT_ATOMS: atom_id res chain seq x y z
N ILE A 1 2.62 -9.46 -14.79
CA ILE A 1 2.77 -10.59 -13.84
C ILE A 1 2.02 -11.83 -14.35
N ARG A 2 0.66 -11.79 -14.50
CA ARG A 2 -0.14 -12.98 -14.93
C ARG A 2 0.37 -13.58 -16.25
N ALA A 3 0.55 -12.77 -17.28
CA ALA A 3 1.05 -13.23 -18.58
C ALA A 3 2.46 -13.83 -18.50
N GLU A 4 3.31 -13.32 -17.63
CA GLU A 4 4.65 -13.87 -17.37
C GLU A 4 4.57 -15.22 -16.65
N LEU A 5 3.74 -15.33 -15.61
CA LEU A 5 3.53 -16.57 -14.85
C LEU A 5 2.94 -17.67 -15.73
N GLN A 6 2.03 -17.29 -16.63
CA GLN A 6 1.37 -18.18 -17.56
C GLN A 6 2.24 -18.52 -18.80
N GLY A 7 3.39 -17.89 -18.99
CA GLY A 7 4.24 -18.08 -20.16
C GLY A 7 3.63 -17.56 -21.48
N THR A 8 2.68 -16.61 -21.39
CA THR A 8 2.04 -16.02 -22.58
C THR A 8 2.60 -14.65 -22.95
N ALA A 9 3.42 -14.05 -22.06
CA ALA A 9 4.05 -12.76 -22.33
C ALA A 9 5.07 -12.86 -23.50
N PRO A 10 5.25 -11.79 -24.27
CA PRO A 10 6.30 -11.71 -25.28
C PRO A 10 7.68 -12.04 -24.69
N GLY A 11 8.46 -12.89 -25.37
CA GLY A 11 9.78 -13.35 -24.91
C GLY A 11 9.74 -14.35 -23.72
N ARG A 12 8.54 -14.82 -23.31
CA ARG A 12 8.37 -15.88 -22.30
C ARG A 12 7.75 -17.15 -22.87
N ARG A 13 7.40 -17.14 -24.15
CA ARG A 13 6.86 -18.31 -24.84
C ARG A 13 7.95 -19.35 -25.08
N ALA A 14 7.58 -20.61 -25.03
CA ALA A 14 8.49 -21.72 -25.27
C ALA A 14 8.94 -21.76 -26.75
N THR A 15 10.24 -21.82 -26.97
CA THR A 15 10.88 -22.01 -28.27
C THR A 15 11.46 -23.42 -28.43
N THR A 16 11.50 -24.18 -27.35
CA THR A 16 12.02 -25.57 -27.29
C THR A 16 11.09 -26.48 -26.52
N PRO A 17 11.13 -27.81 -26.76
CA PRO A 17 10.37 -28.79 -25.98
C PRO A 17 10.67 -28.73 -24.49
N SER A 18 11.92 -28.52 -24.08
CA SER A 18 12.31 -28.42 -22.66
C SER A 18 11.62 -27.24 -21.99
N GLN A 19 11.51 -26.09 -22.65
CA GLN A 19 10.80 -24.94 -22.10
C GLN A 19 9.28 -25.19 -21.98
N LEU A 20 8.70 -25.95 -22.93
CA LEU A 20 7.30 -26.37 -22.80
C LEU A 20 7.12 -27.37 -21.65
N LEU A 21 8.08 -28.24 -21.41
CA LEU A 21 8.06 -29.14 -20.24
C LEU A 21 8.10 -28.34 -18.92
N ASP A 22 8.97 -27.34 -18.81
CA ASP A 22 9.02 -26.45 -17.64
C ASP A 22 7.66 -25.76 -17.39
N LEU A 23 6.98 -25.34 -18.46
CA LEU A 23 5.62 -24.77 -18.36
C LEU A 23 4.61 -25.82 -17.89
N LEU A 24 4.66 -27.04 -18.42
CA LEU A 24 3.79 -28.14 -17.99
C LEU A 24 4.04 -28.50 -16.52
N GLU A 25 5.28 -28.56 -16.08
CA GLU A 25 5.62 -28.85 -14.69
C GLU A 25 5.10 -27.77 -13.73
N ARG A 26 5.16 -26.51 -14.16
CA ARG A 26 4.66 -25.38 -13.36
C ARG A 26 3.13 -25.33 -13.32
N LEU A 27 2.48 -25.47 -14.48
CA LEU A 27 1.03 -25.28 -14.63
C LEU A 27 0.23 -26.57 -14.36
N GLY A 28 0.87 -27.73 -14.45
CA GLY A 28 0.34 -29.03 -14.10
C GLY A 28 -0.36 -29.74 -15.25
N ALA A 29 -1.18 -29.05 -16.02
CA ALA A 29 -1.88 -29.62 -17.17
C ALA A 29 -2.17 -28.53 -18.21
N LEU A 30 -1.94 -28.80 -19.48
CA LEU A 30 -2.24 -27.89 -20.60
C LEU A 30 -2.97 -28.63 -21.71
N THR A 31 -4.05 -28.08 -22.21
CA THR A 31 -4.64 -28.52 -23.48
C THR A 31 -3.72 -28.15 -24.64
N LEU A 32 -3.90 -28.77 -25.81
CA LEU A 32 -3.12 -28.42 -26.99
C LEU A 32 -3.25 -26.93 -27.35
N ALA A 33 -4.45 -26.39 -27.25
CA ALA A 33 -4.69 -24.96 -27.52
C ALA A 33 -3.94 -24.03 -26.53
N GLU A 34 -3.92 -24.41 -25.24
CA GLU A 34 -3.18 -23.67 -24.21
C GLU A 34 -1.66 -23.78 -24.38
N ALA A 35 -1.16 -24.96 -24.76
CA ALA A 35 0.25 -25.16 -25.10
C ALA A 35 0.63 -24.32 -26.31
N GLN A 36 -0.21 -24.27 -27.36
CA GLN A 36 0.03 -23.48 -28.55
C GLN A 36 0.09 -21.98 -28.23
N ALA A 37 -0.76 -21.47 -27.36
CA ALA A 37 -0.73 -20.06 -26.91
C ALA A 37 0.58 -19.68 -26.16
N ARG A 38 1.30 -20.68 -25.65
CA ARG A 38 2.54 -20.56 -24.87
C ARG A 38 3.81 -20.94 -25.64
N CYS A 39 3.67 -21.32 -26.89
CA CYS A 39 4.79 -21.62 -27.79
C CYS A 39 4.91 -20.58 -28.89
N GLU A 40 6.13 -20.35 -29.35
CA GLU A 40 6.39 -19.57 -30.56
C GLU A 40 6.31 -20.44 -31.83
N SER A 41 6.43 -21.74 -31.65
CA SER A 41 6.38 -22.77 -32.71
C SER A 41 5.22 -23.72 -32.48
N ASP A 42 5.12 -24.76 -33.31
CA ASP A 42 4.08 -25.81 -33.20
C ASP A 42 4.21 -26.59 -31.88
N ALA A 43 3.27 -26.36 -30.96
CA ALA A 43 3.21 -27.06 -29.68
C ALA A 43 2.94 -28.55 -29.83
N GLY A 44 2.17 -28.98 -30.86
CA GLY A 44 1.89 -30.36 -31.12
C GLY A 44 3.16 -31.17 -31.38
N ARG A 45 4.09 -30.57 -32.15
CA ARG A 45 5.40 -31.19 -32.38
C ARG A 45 6.23 -31.30 -31.09
N PHE A 46 6.22 -30.25 -30.24
CA PHE A 46 6.95 -30.31 -28.98
C PHE A 46 6.36 -31.35 -28.03
N LEU A 47 5.04 -31.44 -27.94
CA LEU A 47 4.35 -32.43 -27.11
C LEU A 47 4.64 -33.85 -27.57
N ALA A 48 4.63 -34.12 -28.89
CA ALA A 48 4.99 -35.43 -29.43
C ALA A 48 6.44 -35.85 -29.10
N GLN A 49 7.40 -34.91 -29.18
CA GLN A 49 8.79 -35.15 -28.76
C GLN A 49 8.91 -35.44 -27.26
N LEU A 50 8.14 -34.73 -26.42
CA LEU A 50 8.11 -34.97 -24.98
C LEU A 50 7.46 -36.32 -24.63
N GLU A 51 6.45 -36.75 -25.39
CA GLU A 51 5.83 -38.05 -25.24
C GLU A 51 6.79 -39.18 -25.64
N GLU A 52 7.46 -39.06 -26.77
CA GLU A 52 8.48 -39.99 -27.22
C GLU A 52 9.63 -40.16 -26.21
N ALA A 53 10.02 -39.04 -25.59
CA ALA A 53 11.00 -39.01 -24.51
C ALA A 53 10.45 -39.54 -23.14
N GLY A 54 9.17 -39.79 -23.02
CA GLY A 54 8.52 -40.27 -21.79
C GLY A 54 8.40 -39.18 -20.71
N LEU A 55 8.56 -37.89 -21.08
CA LEU A 55 8.57 -36.74 -20.14
C LEU A 55 7.19 -36.11 -19.95
N ALA A 56 6.32 -36.19 -20.96
CA ALA A 56 4.93 -35.73 -20.87
C ALA A 56 4.03 -36.75 -21.60
N ARG A 57 2.78 -36.80 -21.23
CA ARG A 57 1.77 -37.67 -21.87
C ARG A 57 0.36 -37.08 -21.73
N PRO A 58 -0.59 -37.49 -22.56
CA PRO A 58 -2.00 -37.15 -22.36
C PRO A 58 -2.47 -37.62 -20.99
N LEU A 59 -3.40 -36.85 -20.39
CA LEU A 59 -4.03 -37.23 -19.13
C LEU A 59 -4.73 -38.59 -19.30
N PRO A 60 -4.41 -39.61 -18.47
CA PRO A 60 -5.01 -40.92 -18.56
C PRO A 60 -6.55 -40.86 -18.48
N PRO A 61 -7.27 -41.64 -19.32
CA PRO A 61 -8.73 -41.61 -19.37
C PRO A 61 -9.41 -41.88 -18.03
N GLU A 62 -8.80 -42.70 -17.18
CA GLU A 62 -9.29 -43.00 -15.83
C GLU A 62 -9.21 -41.85 -14.87
N LEU A 63 -8.34 -40.86 -15.13
CA LEU A 63 -8.19 -39.66 -14.34
C LEU A 63 -8.99 -38.46 -14.92
N ALA A 64 -9.33 -38.49 -16.20
CA ALA A 64 -10.06 -37.42 -16.87
C ALA A 64 -11.39 -37.04 -16.18
N PRO A 65 -12.21 -37.99 -15.65
CA PRO A 65 -13.44 -37.65 -14.93
C PRO A 65 -13.23 -36.79 -13.66
N TRP A 66 -12.03 -36.85 -13.07
CA TRP A 66 -11.71 -36.10 -11.86
C TRP A 66 -11.46 -34.62 -12.12
N VAL A 67 -11.05 -34.30 -13.33
CA VAL A 67 -10.76 -32.90 -13.75
C VAL A 67 -11.37 -32.66 -15.14
N PRO A 68 -12.70 -32.55 -15.24
CA PRO A 68 -13.41 -32.45 -16.52
C PRO A 68 -12.93 -31.32 -17.42
N GLY A 69 -12.53 -30.19 -16.84
CA GLY A 69 -11.93 -29.05 -17.56
C GLY A 69 -10.56 -29.37 -18.19
N ARG A 70 -9.97 -30.52 -17.90
CA ARG A 70 -8.64 -30.97 -18.36
C ARG A 70 -8.66 -32.35 -19.01
N ALA A 71 -9.80 -32.87 -19.40
CA ALA A 71 -9.95 -34.22 -19.95
C ALA A 71 -9.02 -34.49 -21.15
N GLN A 72 -8.68 -33.49 -21.94
CA GLN A 72 -7.80 -33.58 -23.10
C GLN A 72 -6.47 -32.85 -22.90
N ALA A 73 -6.03 -32.71 -21.67
CA ALA A 73 -4.78 -32.00 -21.38
C ALA A 73 -3.58 -32.96 -21.40
N TRP A 74 -2.43 -32.39 -21.66
CA TRP A 74 -1.13 -33.00 -21.47
C TRP A 74 -0.62 -32.71 -20.07
N VAL A 75 0.02 -33.66 -19.47
CA VAL A 75 0.57 -33.62 -18.11
C VAL A 75 2.01 -34.10 -18.07
N PRO A 76 2.86 -33.57 -17.18
CA PRO A 76 4.19 -34.16 -16.97
C PRO A 76 4.10 -35.57 -16.46
N ALA A 77 4.93 -36.48 -16.96
CA ALA A 77 4.98 -37.89 -16.48
C ALA A 77 5.29 -37.91 -14.96
N ALA A 78 6.23 -37.10 -14.51
CA ALA A 78 6.60 -36.96 -13.10
C ALA A 78 5.45 -36.54 -12.17
N LEU A 79 4.44 -35.84 -12.68
CA LEU A 79 3.25 -35.54 -11.92
C LEU A 79 2.44 -36.78 -11.61
N LEU A 80 2.23 -37.63 -12.60
CA LEU A 80 1.45 -38.83 -12.46
C LEU A 80 2.14 -39.88 -11.58
N GLU A 81 3.46 -39.99 -11.65
CA GLU A 81 4.28 -40.87 -10.82
C GLU A 81 4.22 -40.52 -9.31
N ARG A 82 3.96 -39.26 -8.98
CA ARG A 82 3.83 -38.79 -7.59
C ARG A 82 2.44 -38.96 -7.02
N LEU A 83 1.45 -39.31 -7.84
CA LEU A 83 0.11 -39.56 -7.34
C LEU A 83 0.06 -40.88 -6.52
N PRO A 84 -0.74 -40.89 -5.42
CA PRO A 84 -0.89 -42.11 -4.64
C PRO A 84 -1.52 -43.23 -5.48
N ALA A 85 -1.05 -44.46 -5.31
CA ALA A 85 -1.58 -45.63 -6.01
C ALA A 85 -3.06 -45.89 -5.67
N THR A 86 -3.47 -45.54 -4.43
CA THR A 86 -4.86 -45.62 -3.99
C THR A 86 -5.51 -44.24 -4.10
N ASN A 87 -6.64 -44.19 -4.83
CA ASN A 87 -7.44 -42.96 -4.98
C ASN A 87 -6.65 -41.72 -5.50
N PRO A 88 -6.03 -41.81 -6.70
CA PRO A 88 -5.20 -40.73 -7.23
C PRO A 88 -5.99 -39.47 -7.63
N GLY A 89 -7.30 -39.59 -7.82
CA GLY A 89 -8.15 -38.51 -8.30
C GLY A 89 -8.20 -37.27 -7.40
N PRO A 90 -8.48 -37.36 -6.10
CA PRO A 90 -8.47 -36.22 -5.20
C PRO A 90 -7.09 -35.57 -5.10
N ALA A 91 -6.01 -36.38 -5.09
CA ALA A 91 -4.65 -35.86 -5.07
C ALA A 91 -4.33 -35.06 -6.36
N LEU A 92 -4.77 -35.54 -7.52
CA LEU A 92 -4.62 -34.86 -8.80
C LEU A 92 -5.38 -33.50 -8.76
N ARG A 93 -6.65 -33.50 -8.28
CA ARG A 93 -7.43 -32.25 -8.13
C ARG A 93 -6.70 -31.22 -7.29
N ARG A 94 -6.19 -31.63 -6.15
CA ARG A 94 -5.46 -30.75 -5.24
C ARG A 94 -4.21 -30.17 -5.91
N VAL A 95 -3.37 -31.01 -6.50
CA VAL A 95 -2.14 -30.55 -7.16
C VAL A 95 -2.43 -29.59 -8.31
N LEU A 96 -3.45 -29.87 -9.13
CA LEU A 96 -3.82 -28.96 -10.23
C LEU A 96 -4.40 -27.65 -9.72
N ALA A 97 -5.20 -27.65 -8.65
CA ALA A 97 -5.73 -26.45 -8.04
C ALA A 97 -4.62 -25.58 -7.41
N GLU A 98 -3.69 -26.19 -6.69
CA GLU A 98 -2.53 -25.48 -6.11
C GLU A 98 -1.66 -24.84 -7.21
N ARG A 99 -1.37 -25.56 -8.28
CA ARG A 99 -0.60 -25.04 -9.42
C ARG A 99 -1.34 -23.94 -10.17
N TYR A 100 -2.64 -24.11 -10.38
CA TYR A 100 -3.48 -23.06 -10.94
C TYR A 100 -3.40 -21.79 -10.11
N ALA A 101 -3.65 -21.88 -8.81
CA ALA A 101 -3.62 -20.77 -7.90
C ALA A 101 -2.24 -20.06 -7.84
N ALA A 102 -1.16 -20.84 -7.84
CA ALA A 102 0.20 -20.30 -7.78
C ALA A 102 0.59 -19.48 -9.02
N HIS A 103 -0.06 -19.71 -10.18
CA HIS A 103 0.34 -19.10 -11.44
C HIS A 103 -0.74 -18.26 -12.13
N GLN A 104 -1.98 -18.24 -11.60
CA GLN A 104 -3.10 -17.54 -12.22
C GLN A 104 -3.18 -16.06 -11.80
N GLY A 105 -2.78 -15.70 -10.59
CA GLY A 105 -3.09 -14.44 -9.95
C GLY A 105 -4.41 -14.54 -9.18
N PRO A 106 -5.03 -13.44 -8.79
CA PRO A 106 -6.37 -13.46 -8.23
C PRO A 106 -7.38 -14.05 -9.21
N PHE A 107 -8.28 -14.91 -8.72
CA PHE A 107 -9.28 -15.61 -9.53
C PHE A 107 -10.58 -15.83 -8.74
N THR A 108 -11.69 -15.90 -9.45
CA THR A 108 -13.01 -16.26 -8.91
C THR A 108 -13.23 -17.78 -8.95
N LEU A 109 -14.23 -18.24 -8.21
CA LEU A 109 -14.64 -19.66 -8.29
C LEU A 109 -15.03 -20.07 -9.72
N GLU A 110 -15.69 -19.18 -10.46
CA GLU A 110 -16.10 -19.44 -11.85
C GLU A 110 -14.89 -19.60 -12.79
N GLU A 111 -13.88 -18.74 -12.64
CA GLU A 111 -12.64 -18.85 -13.42
C GLU A 111 -11.90 -20.16 -13.11
N ALA A 112 -11.84 -20.55 -11.83
CA ALA A 112 -11.25 -21.82 -11.44
C ALA A 112 -12.07 -23.02 -11.97
N ALA A 113 -13.40 -22.95 -11.89
CA ALA A 113 -14.30 -23.99 -12.39
C ALA A 113 -14.23 -24.17 -13.92
N ALA A 114 -14.09 -23.06 -14.66
CA ALA A 114 -13.86 -23.11 -16.11
C ALA A 114 -12.56 -23.84 -16.48
N HIS A 115 -11.53 -23.72 -15.62
CA HIS A 115 -10.23 -24.33 -15.84
C HIS A 115 -10.13 -25.80 -15.36
N LEU A 116 -10.65 -26.08 -14.16
CA LEU A 116 -10.49 -27.36 -13.47
C LEU A 116 -11.73 -28.26 -13.57
N GLY A 117 -12.84 -27.71 -14.03
CA GLY A 117 -14.14 -28.36 -14.06
C GLY A 117 -15.04 -27.95 -12.88
N GLN A 118 -16.35 -27.97 -13.15
CA GLN A 118 -17.37 -27.61 -12.17
C GLN A 118 -17.60 -28.75 -11.16
N GLY A 119 -18.00 -28.36 -9.94
CA GLY A 119 -18.40 -29.30 -8.90
C GLY A 119 -18.21 -28.74 -7.50
N ALA A 120 -19.00 -29.24 -6.55
CA ALA A 120 -18.91 -28.85 -5.12
C ALA A 120 -17.50 -29.04 -4.55
N TRP A 121 -16.81 -30.08 -5.01
CA TRP A 121 -15.43 -30.39 -4.59
C TRP A 121 -14.45 -29.20 -4.72
N LEU A 122 -14.66 -28.31 -5.72
CA LEU A 122 -13.74 -27.20 -5.96
C LEU A 122 -13.87 -26.15 -4.87
N ALA A 123 -15.10 -25.81 -4.50
CA ALA A 123 -15.35 -24.83 -3.42
C ALA A 123 -14.82 -25.37 -2.08
N GLU A 124 -15.05 -26.65 -1.78
CA GLU A 124 -14.52 -27.31 -0.58
C GLU A 124 -12.98 -27.30 -0.57
N LEU A 125 -12.35 -27.65 -1.68
CA LEU A 125 -10.89 -27.64 -1.79
C LEU A 125 -10.29 -26.23 -1.64
N LEU A 126 -10.93 -25.21 -2.23
CA LEU A 126 -10.46 -23.82 -2.06
C LEU A 126 -10.60 -23.35 -0.60
N ALA A 127 -11.65 -23.76 0.09
CA ALA A 127 -11.82 -23.47 1.51
C ALA A 127 -10.78 -24.20 2.39
N ASP A 128 -10.43 -25.45 2.06
CA ASP A 128 -9.37 -26.17 2.74
C ASP A 128 -8.01 -25.49 2.54
N LEU A 129 -7.67 -25.10 1.31
CA LEU A 129 -6.43 -24.38 1.00
C LEU A 129 -6.36 -22.99 1.65
N GLU A 130 -7.50 -22.32 1.85
CA GLU A 130 -7.62 -21.08 2.62
C GLU A 130 -7.36 -21.36 4.11
N GLY A 131 -7.98 -22.39 4.67
CA GLY A 131 -7.76 -22.81 6.07
C GLY A 131 -6.32 -23.18 6.37
N GLU A 132 -5.59 -23.75 5.41
CA GLU A 132 -4.16 -24.05 5.49
C GLU A 132 -3.26 -22.81 5.29
N GLY A 133 -3.83 -21.65 4.92
CA GLY A 133 -3.08 -20.42 4.64
C GLY A 133 -2.33 -20.42 3.29
N THR A 134 -2.59 -21.39 2.42
CA THR A 134 -2.04 -21.44 1.06
C THR A 134 -2.70 -20.40 0.17
N LEU A 135 -4.01 -20.21 0.32
CA LEU A 135 -4.81 -19.19 -0.35
C LEU A 135 -5.26 -18.11 0.62
N VAL A 136 -5.48 -16.93 0.08
CA VAL A 136 -6.11 -15.79 0.77
C VAL A 136 -7.34 -15.41 -0.01
N ARG A 137 -8.46 -15.22 0.68
CA ARG A 137 -9.73 -14.76 0.11
C ARG A 137 -9.87 -13.25 0.31
N GLY A 138 -10.37 -12.55 -0.71
CA GLY A 138 -10.57 -11.10 -0.66
C GLY A 138 -11.13 -10.53 -1.96
N ALA A 139 -11.15 -9.21 -2.08
CA ALA A 139 -11.43 -8.47 -3.31
C ALA A 139 -10.11 -7.86 -3.80
N PHE A 140 -9.55 -8.39 -4.86
CA PHE A 140 -8.22 -8.01 -5.34
C PHE A 140 -8.25 -7.21 -6.65
N ARG A 141 -9.30 -7.37 -7.47
CA ARG A 141 -9.44 -6.71 -8.77
C ARG A 141 -10.63 -5.76 -8.77
N GLU A 142 -10.42 -4.55 -9.27
CA GLU A 142 -11.52 -3.59 -9.45
C GLU A 142 -12.53 -4.10 -10.48
N GLY A 143 -13.81 -3.88 -10.22
CA GLY A 143 -14.91 -4.23 -11.14
C GLY A 143 -15.28 -5.71 -11.17
N ILE A 144 -14.68 -6.56 -10.34
CA ILE A 144 -15.09 -7.94 -10.14
C ILE A 144 -16.04 -8.01 -8.96
N GLU A 145 -17.28 -8.43 -9.21
CA GLU A 145 -18.25 -8.68 -8.16
C GLU A 145 -18.03 -10.10 -7.60
N GLY A 146 -17.93 -10.21 -6.28
CA GLY A 146 -17.79 -11.47 -5.59
C GLY A 146 -16.43 -11.68 -4.92
N GLU A 147 -16.27 -12.87 -4.35
CA GLU A 147 -15.05 -13.27 -3.65
C GLU A 147 -14.02 -13.83 -4.64
N GLU A 148 -12.77 -13.44 -4.41
CA GLU A 148 -11.63 -13.93 -5.16
C GLU A 148 -10.65 -14.65 -4.24
N TRP A 149 -9.92 -15.60 -4.78
CA TRP A 149 -8.80 -16.27 -4.12
C TRP A 149 -7.49 -15.91 -4.80
N CYS A 150 -6.44 -15.80 -4.02
CA CYS A 150 -5.09 -15.62 -4.52
C CYS A 150 -4.10 -16.42 -3.66
N ALA A 151 -3.10 -17.04 -4.28
CA ALA A 151 -2.04 -17.68 -3.52
C ALA A 151 -1.31 -16.66 -2.64
N ALA A 152 -1.13 -16.96 -1.36
CA ALA A 152 -0.54 -16.05 -0.37
C ALA A 152 0.86 -15.56 -0.78
N GLN A 153 1.68 -16.43 -1.37
CA GLN A 153 3.01 -16.07 -1.87
C GLN A 153 2.93 -15.14 -3.08
N LEU A 154 1.99 -15.40 -3.99
CA LEU A 154 1.80 -14.58 -5.19
C LEU A 154 1.24 -13.20 -4.84
N LEU A 155 0.33 -13.13 -3.87
CA LEU A 155 -0.21 -11.86 -3.39
C LEU A 155 0.91 -10.95 -2.83
N ARG A 156 1.83 -11.51 -2.05
CA ARG A 156 3.01 -10.77 -1.56
C ARG A 156 3.89 -10.27 -2.71
N ARG A 157 4.12 -11.11 -3.73
CA ARG A 157 4.90 -10.71 -4.92
C ARG A 157 4.19 -9.58 -5.68
N ILE A 158 2.88 -9.68 -5.93
CA ILE A 158 2.08 -8.65 -6.59
C ILE A 158 2.19 -7.32 -5.83
N HIS A 159 2.05 -7.36 -4.51
CA HIS A 159 2.18 -6.17 -3.67
C HIS A 159 3.56 -5.49 -3.81
N TRP A 160 4.65 -6.26 -3.74
CA TRP A 160 6.00 -5.72 -3.89
C TRP A 160 6.26 -5.16 -5.29
N GLU A 161 5.83 -5.85 -6.33
CA GLU A 161 5.99 -5.37 -7.71
C GLU A 161 5.15 -4.12 -7.99
N SER A 162 3.93 -4.02 -7.43
CA SER A 162 3.09 -2.83 -7.51
C SER A 162 3.72 -1.63 -6.81
N LEU A 163 4.27 -1.83 -5.61
CA LEU A 163 5.02 -0.79 -4.89
C LEU A 163 6.27 -0.35 -5.68
N ALA A 164 7.02 -1.30 -6.24
CA ALA A 164 8.19 -1.00 -7.05
C ALA A 164 7.82 -0.23 -8.33
N ALA A 165 6.69 -0.57 -8.96
CA ALA A 165 6.15 0.16 -10.11
C ALA A 165 5.73 1.58 -9.74
N ALA A 166 4.99 1.75 -8.63
CA ALA A 166 4.60 3.06 -8.12
C ALA A 166 5.81 3.94 -7.79
N ARG A 167 6.84 3.38 -7.16
CA ARG A 167 8.09 4.11 -6.87
C ARG A 167 8.84 4.53 -8.14
N ARG A 168 8.84 3.69 -9.18
CA ARG A 168 9.47 4.04 -10.48
C ARG A 168 8.67 5.08 -11.26
N ALA A 169 7.36 5.17 -11.05
CA ALA A 169 6.51 6.17 -11.67
C ALA A 169 6.64 7.57 -11.04
N VAL A 170 7.27 7.68 -9.85
CA VAL A 170 7.58 8.97 -9.23
C VAL A 170 8.78 9.58 -9.96
N GLU A 171 8.51 10.58 -10.79
CA GLU A 171 9.57 11.34 -11.48
C GLU A 171 10.23 12.31 -10.49
N PRO A 172 11.58 12.42 -10.51
CA PRO A 172 12.28 13.44 -9.75
C PRO A 172 11.84 14.82 -10.22
N VAL A 173 11.42 15.67 -9.30
CA VAL A 173 11.11 17.07 -9.62
C VAL A 173 12.33 17.97 -9.36
N PRO A 174 12.52 19.05 -10.11
CA PRO A 174 13.58 20.04 -9.87
C PRO A 174 13.49 20.62 -8.45
N LEU A 175 14.63 20.95 -7.85
CA LEU A 175 14.71 21.49 -6.50
C LEU A 175 13.84 22.74 -6.31
N GLU A 176 13.74 23.57 -7.33
CA GLU A 176 12.91 24.77 -7.35
C GLU A 176 11.44 24.45 -7.13
N GLN A 177 10.93 23.37 -7.68
CA GLN A 177 9.53 22.94 -7.46
C GLN A 177 9.33 22.42 -6.04
N VAL A 178 10.32 21.70 -5.48
CA VAL A 178 10.30 21.28 -4.08
C VAL A 178 10.29 22.49 -3.16
N GLN A 179 11.09 23.52 -3.46
CA GLN A 179 11.11 24.78 -2.69
C GLN A 179 9.77 25.52 -2.77
N VAL A 180 9.17 25.61 -3.94
CA VAL A 180 7.85 26.23 -4.12
C VAL A 180 6.78 25.45 -3.33
N LEU A 181 6.82 24.13 -3.40
CA LEU A 181 5.91 23.29 -2.61
C LEU A 181 6.10 23.50 -1.12
N ALA A 182 7.36 23.51 -0.65
CA ALA A 182 7.68 23.73 0.74
C ALA A 182 7.21 25.11 1.23
N LEU A 183 7.42 26.16 0.44
CA LEU A 183 6.94 27.52 0.75
C LEU A 183 5.41 27.58 0.80
N ARG A 184 4.71 26.96 -0.15
CA ARG A 184 3.24 26.87 -0.15
C ARG A 184 2.75 26.07 1.07
N TRP A 185 3.36 24.94 1.35
CA TRP A 185 3.03 24.12 2.53
C TRP A 185 3.20 24.90 3.82
N GLN A 186 4.25 25.72 3.89
CA GLN A 186 4.51 26.60 5.03
C GLN A 186 3.67 27.88 5.03
N GLY A 187 2.82 28.11 4.03
CA GLY A 187 1.98 29.32 3.93
C GLY A 187 2.77 30.60 3.68
N VAL A 188 3.98 30.54 3.13
CA VAL A 188 4.88 31.68 2.88
C VAL A 188 4.93 32.03 1.38
N GLY A 189 4.34 31.26 0.51
CA GLY A 189 4.35 31.50 -0.94
C GLY A 189 3.29 32.50 -1.39
N PRO A 190 3.44 33.09 -2.60
CA PRO A 190 2.41 33.91 -3.22
C PRO A 190 1.20 33.02 -3.53
N GLY A 191 0.23 32.98 -2.66
CA GLY A 191 -1.01 32.25 -2.84
C GLY A 191 -2.19 33.20 -2.98
N GLU A 192 -3.14 32.89 -3.81
CA GLU A 192 -4.36 33.68 -4.02
C GLU A 192 -5.25 33.81 -2.77
N GLU A 193 -5.03 32.97 -1.74
CA GLU A 193 -5.81 32.97 -0.51
C GLU A 193 -5.36 34.00 0.51
N GLY A 194 -4.09 34.38 0.55
CA GLY A 194 -3.59 35.47 1.41
C GLY A 194 -4.10 36.87 1.01
N SER A 195 -4.62 37.01 -0.20
CA SER A 195 -5.11 38.28 -0.75
C SER A 195 -6.59 38.54 -0.49
N ARG A 196 -7.36 37.60 0.01
CA ARG A 196 -8.83 37.70 0.06
C ARG A 196 -9.38 38.39 1.30
N ARG A 197 -8.59 38.61 2.36
CA ARG A 197 -9.08 39.20 3.61
C ARG A 197 -8.56 40.61 3.96
N THR A 198 -8.07 41.37 2.99
CA THR A 198 -7.63 42.77 3.23
C THR A 198 -8.78 43.78 3.45
N ALA A 199 -10.03 43.31 3.49
CA ALA A 199 -11.17 44.22 3.35
C ALA A 199 -11.73 44.83 4.66
N SER A 200 -11.24 44.53 5.87
CA SER A 200 -11.70 45.21 7.09
C SER A 200 -10.79 45.06 8.30
N LEU A 201 -9.54 45.47 8.18
CA LEU A 201 -8.56 45.40 9.29
C LEU A 201 -8.78 46.45 10.40
N ALA A 202 -9.62 47.44 10.19
CA ALA A 202 -9.84 48.52 11.16
C ALA A 202 -10.63 48.08 12.41
N GLU A 203 -11.30 46.92 12.37
CA GLU A 203 -12.16 46.41 13.45
C GLU A 203 -11.84 44.98 13.87
N ALA A 204 -10.69 44.40 13.46
CA ALA A 204 -10.35 43.05 13.78
C ALA A 204 -10.08 42.89 15.29
N SER A 205 -10.91 42.10 15.96
CA SER A 205 -10.70 41.68 17.35
C SER A 205 -9.73 40.47 17.42
N PRO A 206 -9.06 40.25 18.57
CA PRO A 206 -8.24 39.05 18.75
C PRO A 206 -8.97 37.72 18.44
N ALA A 207 -10.26 37.67 18.75
CA ALA A 207 -11.09 36.47 18.44
C ALA A 207 -11.35 36.31 16.94
N ALA A 208 -11.45 37.41 16.17
CA ALA A 208 -11.63 37.30 14.71
C ALA A 208 -10.38 36.80 13.98
N LEU A 209 -9.22 36.83 14.64
CA LEU A 209 -7.94 36.35 14.13
C LEU A 209 -7.69 34.84 14.44
N GLU A 210 -8.53 34.25 15.24
CA GLU A 210 -8.33 32.88 15.75
C GLU A 210 -8.11 31.87 14.61
N GLU A 211 -9.01 31.81 13.64
CA GLU A 211 -8.94 30.89 12.50
C GLU A 211 -7.68 31.10 11.64
N ASP A 212 -7.31 32.36 11.38
CA ASP A 212 -6.13 32.68 10.57
C ASP A 212 -4.83 32.34 11.33
N LEU A 213 -4.80 32.55 12.64
CA LEU A 213 -3.67 32.16 13.50
C LEU A 213 -3.55 30.64 13.59
N GLU A 214 -4.63 29.94 13.79
CA GLU A 214 -4.61 28.47 13.81
C GLU A 214 -4.08 27.92 12.49
N ALA A 215 -4.58 28.36 11.36
CA ALA A 215 -4.11 27.98 10.05
C ALA A 215 -2.59 28.23 9.85
N ALA A 216 -2.09 29.38 10.37
CA ALA A 216 -0.67 29.72 10.31
C ALA A 216 0.19 28.87 11.27
N LEU A 217 -0.35 28.46 12.43
CA LEU A 217 0.36 27.69 13.46
C LEU A 217 0.43 26.20 13.18
N VAL A 218 -0.59 25.63 12.53
CA VAL A 218 -0.66 24.17 12.23
C VAL A 218 0.60 23.63 11.58
N PRO A 219 1.20 24.26 10.53
CA PRO A 219 2.43 23.77 9.91
C PRO A 219 3.68 23.94 10.79
N LEU A 220 3.61 24.79 11.83
CA LEU A 220 4.73 25.11 12.73
C LEU A 220 4.66 24.34 14.05
N ARG A 221 3.71 23.48 14.19
CA ARG A 221 3.47 22.66 15.36
C ARG A 221 4.73 21.93 15.82
N GLY A 222 5.10 22.13 17.09
CA GLY A 222 6.27 21.49 17.68
C GLY A 222 7.63 22.08 17.28
N TRP A 223 7.64 23.13 16.46
CA TRP A 223 8.90 23.83 16.16
C TRP A 223 9.33 24.67 17.36
N LEU A 224 10.55 24.40 17.81
CA LEU A 224 11.14 25.14 18.93
C LEU A 224 11.83 26.39 18.40
N LEU A 225 11.19 27.54 18.54
CA LEU A 225 11.65 28.83 18.02
C LEU A 225 11.80 29.86 19.16
N SER A 226 12.76 30.78 19.02
CA SER A 226 12.85 31.93 19.92
C SER A 226 11.62 32.82 19.77
N PRO A 227 11.23 33.63 20.80
CA PRO A 227 10.10 34.55 20.71
C PRO A 227 10.19 35.54 19.53
N SER A 228 11.38 36.02 19.23
CA SER A 228 11.61 36.94 18.10
C SER A 228 11.42 36.26 16.74
N LEU A 229 11.78 34.98 16.64
CA LEU A 229 11.53 34.16 15.42
C LEU A 229 10.03 33.86 15.28
N TRP A 230 9.30 33.62 16.37
CA TRP A 230 7.85 33.46 16.31
C TRP A 230 7.17 34.70 15.75
N GLU A 231 7.55 35.88 16.24
CA GLU A 231 7.02 37.17 15.74
C GLU A 231 7.34 37.37 14.24
N ALA A 232 8.58 37.08 13.84
CA ALA A 232 8.98 37.20 12.44
C ALA A 232 8.24 36.23 11.53
N VAL A 233 8.09 34.95 11.93
CA VAL A 233 7.41 33.92 11.15
C VAL A 233 5.91 34.19 11.04
N LEU A 234 5.26 34.56 12.14
CA LEU A 234 3.83 34.91 12.11
C LEU A 234 3.58 36.19 11.29
N GLY A 235 4.43 37.21 11.42
CA GLY A 235 4.35 38.43 10.59
C GLY A 235 4.53 38.14 9.10
N ALA A 236 5.43 37.20 8.73
CA ALA A 236 5.62 36.79 7.35
C ALA A 236 4.43 35.98 6.78
N ARG A 237 3.76 35.19 7.62
CA ARG A 237 2.58 34.39 7.22
C ARG A 237 1.29 35.19 7.19
N LEU A 238 1.17 36.15 8.03
CA LEU A 238 0.00 37.00 8.23
C LEU A 238 0.35 38.50 8.05
N PRO A 239 0.89 38.88 6.88
CA PRO A 239 1.42 40.26 6.67
C PRO A 239 0.35 41.35 6.71
N ALA A 240 -0.92 40.98 6.59
CA ALA A 240 -2.04 41.90 6.68
C ALA A 240 -2.32 42.38 8.12
N PHE A 241 -1.79 41.68 9.12
CA PHE A 241 -2.08 41.99 10.53
C PHE A 241 -0.89 42.66 11.22
N PRO A 242 -1.11 43.73 11.97
CA PRO A 242 -0.03 44.39 12.71
C PRO A 242 0.50 43.53 13.86
N PRO A 243 1.80 43.58 14.18
CA PRO A 243 2.43 42.69 15.18
C PRO A 243 1.74 42.71 16.56
N GLY A 244 1.23 43.85 16.97
CA GLY A 244 0.49 43.97 18.24
C GLY A 244 -0.81 43.16 18.26
N LEU A 245 -1.53 43.08 17.14
CA LEU A 245 -2.75 42.31 17.00
C LEU A 245 -2.43 40.80 16.92
N LEU A 246 -1.37 40.42 16.22
CA LEU A 246 -0.90 38.99 16.17
C LEU A 246 -0.54 38.49 17.56
N ARG A 247 0.16 39.31 18.36
CA ARG A 247 0.49 38.99 19.76
C ARG A 247 -0.75 38.83 20.62
N ALA A 248 -1.68 39.78 20.53
CA ALA A 248 -2.93 39.70 21.29
C ALA A 248 -3.81 38.51 20.88
N GLY A 249 -3.86 38.21 19.60
CA GLY A 249 -4.55 36.99 19.08
C GLY A 249 -3.91 35.71 19.56
N LEU A 250 -2.58 35.61 19.57
CA LEU A 250 -1.86 34.45 20.09
C LEU A 250 -2.11 34.25 21.61
N GLU A 251 -2.07 35.35 22.38
CA GLU A 251 -2.43 35.30 23.79
C GLU A 251 -3.87 34.86 24.03
N TYR A 252 -4.80 35.31 23.20
CA TYR A 252 -6.19 34.84 23.23
C TYR A 252 -6.31 33.36 22.97
N LEU A 253 -5.67 32.85 21.92
CA LEU A 253 -5.61 31.44 21.53
C LEU A 253 -5.03 30.55 22.65
N LEU A 254 -3.96 30.98 23.29
CA LEU A 254 -3.36 30.28 24.43
C LEU A 254 -4.27 30.28 25.66
N ARG A 255 -4.98 31.39 25.93
CA ARG A 255 -5.95 31.49 27.04
C ARG A 255 -7.22 30.67 26.81
N SER A 256 -7.64 30.44 25.55
CA SER A 256 -8.76 29.58 25.23
C SER A 256 -8.48 28.11 25.64
N GLY A 257 -7.19 27.77 25.74
CA GLY A 257 -6.72 26.47 26.15
C GLY A 257 -6.76 25.41 25.04
N HIS A 258 -7.08 25.78 23.81
CA HIS A 258 -6.98 24.91 22.65
C HIS A 258 -5.53 24.66 22.23
N TRP A 259 -4.68 25.66 22.43
CA TRP A 259 -3.25 25.60 22.19
C TRP A 259 -2.46 25.64 23.49
N LEU A 260 -1.33 24.96 23.49
CA LEU A 260 -0.35 24.93 24.58
C LEU A 260 0.99 25.41 24.04
N TRP A 261 1.69 26.14 24.89
CA TRP A 261 3.06 26.50 24.59
C TRP A 261 3.99 25.79 25.58
N VAL A 262 5.15 25.39 25.06
CA VAL A 262 6.13 24.65 25.85
C VAL A 262 7.48 25.37 25.71
N GLY A 263 8.09 25.70 26.84
CA GLY A 263 9.41 26.34 26.91
C GLY A 263 10.53 25.32 26.69
N GLY A 264 11.67 25.77 26.12
CA GLY A 264 12.88 25.02 25.92
C GLY A 264 14.04 25.94 25.58
N GLU A 265 15.15 25.41 25.13
CA GLU A 265 16.33 26.12 24.69
C GLU A 265 16.82 25.62 23.34
N VAL A 266 17.27 26.57 22.50
CA VAL A 266 17.95 26.24 21.23
C VAL A 266 19.27 27.02 21.20
N GLY A 267 20.39 26.32 21.18
CA GLY A 267 21.70 26.93 21.17
C GLY A 267 21.99 27.81 22.42
N GLY A 268 21.41 27.46 23.57
CA GLY A 268 21.55 28.23 24.82
C GLY A 268 20.65 29.47 24.90
N LEU A 269 19.73 29.67 23.94
CA LEU A 269 18.76 30.76 23.94
C LEU A 269 17.37 30.23 24.27
N PRO A 270 16.56 30.99 25.04
CA PRO A 270 15.17 30.62 25.32
C PRO A 270 14.37 30.45 24.03
N ALA A 271 13.62 29.36 23.96
CA ALA A 271 12.76 29.05 22.83
C ALA A 271 11.45 28.45 23.32
N CYS A 272 10.43 28.46 22.48
CA CYS A 272 9.15 27.84 22.79
C CYS A 272 8.58 27.11 21.56
N ALA A 273 7.83 26.04 21.80
CA ALA A 273 7.06 25.34 20.81
C ALA A 273 5.56 25.45 21.11
N LEU A 274 4.75 25.47 20.08
CA LEU A 274 3.29 25.57 20.18
C LEU A 274 2.65 24.24 19.72
N PHE A 275 1.62 23.79 20.44
CA PHE A 275 0.91 22.54 20.16
C PHE A 275 -0.60 22.71 20.39
N GLU A 276 -1.42 22.04 19.61
CA GLU A 276 -2.81 21.81 19.95
C GLU A 276 -2.91 20.89 21.17
N ARG A 277 -3.78 21.22 22.13
CA ARG A 277 -3.91 20.47 23.39
C ARG A 277 -4.15 18.98 23.17
N ASP A 278 -5.05 18.63 22.27
CA ASP A 278 -5.43 17.23 22.02
C ASP A 278 -4.31 16.37 21.41
N ARG A 279 -3.42 17.02 20.66
CA ARG A 279 -2.26 16.35 20.04
C ARG A 279 -1.00 16.45 20.89
N GLY A 280 -0.91 17.43 21.78
CA GLY A 280 0.22 17.62 22.71
C GLY A 280 0.36 16.50 23.74
N ARG A 281 -0.74 15.83 24.12
CA ARG A 281 -0.71 14.70 25.07
C ARG A 281 0.10 13.50 24.55
N GLY A 282 0.14 13.27 23.22
CA GLY A 282 0.97 12.21 22.62
C GLY A 282 2.46 12.56 22.55
N VAL A 283 2.80 13.83 22.51
CA VAL A 283 4.19 14.33 22.37
C VAL A 283 4.87 14.46 23.74
N ALA A 284 4.11 14.80 24.78
CA ALA A 284 4.65 14.93 26.15
C ALA A 284 5.27 13.61 26.69
N GLY A 285 4.88 12.44 26.16
CA GLY A 285 5.48 11.16 26.52
C GLY A 285 6.84 10.85 25.86
N VAL A 286 7.23 11.61 24.84
CA VAL A 286 8.46 11.38 24.05
C VAL A 286 9.59 12.31 24.48
N TRP A 287 9.29 13.45 25.07
CA TRP A 287 10.28 14.45 25.50
C TRP A 287 10.43 14.39 27.02
N ALA A 288 11.61 13.93 27.49
CA ALA A 288 11.98 14.05 28.89
C ALA A 288 12.24 15.56 29.17
N TRP A 289 11.28 16.22 29.79
CA TRP A 289 11.42 17.64 30.18
C TRP A 289 12.40 17.77 31.35
N PRO A 290 13.42 18.63 31.27
CA PRO A 290 14.10 19.04 32.48
C PRO A 290 13.10 19.79 33.38
N ALA A 291 13.08 19.46 34.66
CA ALA A 291 12.21 20.15 35.61
C ALA A 291 12.46 21.69 35.52
N PRO A 292 11.43 22.50 35.40
CA PRO A 292 11.60 23.95 35.30
C PRO A 292 12.27 24.50 36.57
N PRO A 293 13.18 25.49 36.43
CA PRO A 293 13.80 26.07 37.59
C PRO A 293 12.72 26.73 38.47
N ALA A 294 12.73 26.37 39.75
CA ALA A 294 11.77 26.92 40.70
C ALA A 294 11.93 28.44 40.80
N GLY A 295 10.95 29.21 40.31
CA GLY A 295 10.87 30.67 40.48
C GLY A 295 10.83 31.54 39.22
N GLY A 296 10.85 30.97 38.01
CA GLY A 296 10.69 31.70 36.74
C GLY A 296 9.24 31.86 36.32
N LEU A 297 8.99 32.73 35.31
CA LEU A 297 7.70 32.86 34.61
C LEU A 297 7.13 31.51 34.16
N GLU A 298 8.00 30.58 33.83
CA GLU A 298 7.73 29.19 33.44
C GLU A 298 7.10 28.36 34.56
N GLY A 299 7.57 28.53 35.80
CA GLY A 299 6.97 27.88 36.98
C GLY A 299 5.57 28.41 37.29
N GLN A 300 5.31 29.71 37.02
CA GLN A 300 3.99 30.29 37.19
C GLN A 300 2.98 29.83 36.14
N VAL A 301 3.45 29.62 34.89
CA VAL A 301 2.62 29.08 33.81
C VAL A 301 2.31 27.60 34.05
N LEU A 302 3.29 26.81 34.51
CA LEU A 302 3.07 25.38 34.87
C LEU A 302 2.07 25.27 36.04
N ALA A 303 2.22 26.09 37.09
CA ALA A 303 1.31 26.11 38.23
C ALA A 303 -0.13 26.48 37.84
N LEU A 304 -0.29 27.36 36.83
CA LEU A 304 -1.60 27.72 36.25
C LEU A 304 -2.20 26.59 35.37
N LEU A 305 -1.36 25.76 34.75
CA LEU A 305 -1.79 24.62 33.95
C LEU A 305 -2.14 23.39 34.80
N GLU A 306 -1.45 23.20 35.94
CA GLU A 306 -1.74 22.13 36.91
C GLU A 306 -2.96 22.41 37.78
N ALA A 307 -3.33 23.70 37.96
CA ALA A 307 -4.50 24.12 38.74
C ALA A 307 -5.84 24.08 37.98
N ARG A 308 -5.86 23.56 36.76
CA ARG A 308 -7.05 23.30 35.93
C ARG A 308 -7.10 21.87 35.45
#